data_391051544b30efaadb10a0ff06cb7cb2
#
_entry.id   391051544b30efaadb10a0ff06cb7cb2
#
_cell.length_a   1.000
_cell.length_b   1.000
_cell.length_c   1.000
_cell.angle_alpha   90.00
_cell.angle_beta   90.00
_cell.angle_gamma   90.00
#
_symmetry.space_group_name_H-M   'P 1'
#
loop_
_entity.id
_entity.type
_entity.pdbx_description
1 polymer ?
#
loop_
_entity_poly.entity_id
_entity_poly.type
_entity_poly.pdbx_seq_one_letter_code
_entity_poly.pdbx_strand_id
1 'polypeptide(L)'
;MKKSVILVLFFVALTAFCGENKGEKILPKPDMKSGKPLMECFALRRSSRSFSSKPLPLQIISEVLFAADGVTRADGRKTVPTARNMQNQKVYVFMADGVYLYDGKRHALVPFLKGDLRKHCGTQAFHSKAPLVLVFVSDMSAIGNTPELQSLYAGNHSGSASQNVYLYAASKGLATVVCGLLDRSKLKTLLKLKDNEQVIFSQPVGYPRK
;
A
#
# COMPACT_ATOMS: atom_id res chain seq x y z
N MET A 1 -20.56 -55.13 44.19
CA MET A 1 -19.48 -54.17 44.19
C MET A 1 -19.47 -53.45 42.81
N LYS A 2 -20.05 -52.25 42.74
CA LYS A 2 -20.12 -51.45 41.49
C LYS A 2 -18.91 -50.53 41.48
N LYS A 3 -18.04 -50.67 40.48
CA LYS A 3 -16.90 -49.76 40.26
C LYS A 3 -17.35 -48.60 39.38
N SER A 4 -17.43 -47.39 39.96
CA SER A 4 -17.66 -46.14 39.23
C SER A 4 -16.37 -45.70 38.58
N VAL A 5 -16.37 -45.57 37.23
CA VAL A 5 -15.30 -44.97 36.47
C VAL A 5 -15.61 -43.50 36.33
N ILE A 6 -14.77 -42.63 36.93
CA ILE A 6 -14.84 -41.18 36.80
C ILE A 6 -14.03 -40.81 35.52
N LEU A 7 -14.75 -40.35 34.48
CA LEU A 7 -14.17 -39.83 33.26
C LEU A 7 -13.82 -38.34 33.48
N VAL A 8 -12.54 -38.04 33.65
CA VAL A 8 -12.04 -36.65 33.71
C VAL A 8 -11.85 -36.15 32.31
N LEU A 9 -12.76 -35.28 31.85
CA LEU A 9 -12.63 -34.54 30.60
C LEU A 9 -11.64 -33.39 30.78
N PHE A 10 -10.44 -33.53 30.24
CA PHE A 10 -9.49 -32.43 30.11
C PHE A 10 -9.94 -31.51 28.97
N PHE A 11 -10.49 -30.35 29.33
CA PHE A 11 -10.75 -29.26 28.38
C PHE A 11 -9.43 -28.53 28.13
N VAL A 12 -8.75 -28.88 27.05
CA VAL A 12 -7.61 -28.09 26.54
C VAL A 12 -8.17 -26.83 25.88
N ALA A 13 -8.16 -25.72 26.59
CA ALA A 13 -8.43 -24.41 26.03
C ALA A 13 -7.30 -24.05 25.05
N LEU A 14 -7.55 -24.20 23.75
CA LEU A 14 -6.67 -23.73 22.69
C LEU A 14 -6.77 -22.20 22.66
N THR A 15 -5.99 -21.52 23.48
CA THR A 15 -5.79 -20.07 23.36
C THR A 15 -5.03 -19.81 22.06
N ALA A 16 -5.76 -19.38 21.04
CA ALA A 16 -5.14 -18.83 19.83
C ALA A 16 -4.28 -17.62 20.26
N PHE A 17 -2.98 -17.82 20.29
CA PHE A 17 -2.00 -16.76 20.50
C PHE A 17 -2.03 -15.88 19.25
N CYS A 18 -2.94 -14.90 19.22
CA CYS A 18 -2.93 -13.81 18.26
C CYS A 18 -1.76 -12.92 18.70
N GLY A 19 -0.57 -13.21 18.16
CA GLY A 19 0.60 -12.37 18.38
C GLY A 19 0.31 -10.97 17.85
N GLU A 20 0.01 -10.02 18.73
CA GLU A 20 -0.03 -8.61 18.39
C GLU A 20 1.34 -8.23 17.82
N ASN A 21 1.39 -7.98 16.52
CA ASN A 21 2.59 -7.42 15.87
C ASN A 21 2.83 -6.03 16.47
N LYS A 22 3.74 -5.92 17.42
CA LYS A 22 4.11 -4.65 18.07
C LYS A 22 4.38 -3.58 17.01
N GLY A 23 3.51 -2.57 16.94
CA GLY A 23 3.62 -1.45 16.01
C GLY A 23 2.75 -1.54 14.76
N GLU A 24 1.92 -2.56 14.61
CA GLU A 24 0.91 -2.62 13.55
C GLU A 24 -0.14 -1.51 13.74
N LYS A 25 -0.56 -0.88 12.62
CA LYS A 25 -1.59 0.16 12.64
C LYS A 25 -2.79 -0.32 11.85
N ILE A 26 -3.87 -0.67 12.55
CA ILE A 26 -5.17 -0.92 11.89
C ILE A 26 -5.68 0.41 11.35
N LEU A 27 -6.06 0.42 10.09
CA LEU A 27 -6.55 1.61 9.42
C LEU A 27 -8.06 1.78 9.63
N PRO A 28 -8.55 3.00 9.78
CA PRO A 28 -9.98 3.26 9.82
C PRO A 28 -10.64 2.87 8.49
N LYS A 29 -11.91 2.52 8.54
CA LYS A 29 -12.68 2.20 7.31
C LYS A 29 -12.68 3.41 6.38
N PRO A 30 -12.48 3.23 5.05
CA PRO A 30 -12.59 4.30 4.09
C PRO A 30 -13.98 4.94 4.08
N ASP A 31 -14.04 6.26 4.00
CA ASP A 31 -15.31 6.95 3.81
C ASP A 31 -15.71 6.90 2.33
N MET A 32 -16.70 6.06 2.03
CA MET A 32 -17.18 5.82 0.68
C MET A 32 -18.12 6.90 0.14
N LYS A 33 -18.46 7.89 0.96
CA LYS A 33 -19.44 8.93 0.61
C LYS A 33 -18.83 10.32 0.45
N SER A 34 -17.61 10.52 0.94
CA SER A 34 -16.94 11.82 0.89
C SER A 34 -16.12 11.99 -0.38
N GLY A 35 -15.90 13.25 -0.73
CA GLY A 35 -15.04 13.62 -1.86
C GLY A 35 -15.82 14.31 -2.98
N LYS A 36 -15.11 14.62 -4.05
CA LYS A 36 -15.69 15.26 -5.25
C LYS A 36 -16.24 14.24 -6.22
N PRO A 37 -17.24 14.61 -7.05
CA PRO A 37 -17.72 13.78 -8.15
C PRO A 37 -16.57 13.34 -9.06
N LEU A 38 -16.67 12.12 -9.60
CA LEU A 38 -15.60 11.51 -10.42
C LEU A 38 -15.17 12.40 -11.61
N MET A 39 -16.13 12.97 -12.32
CA MET A 39 -15.83 13.84 -13.49
C MET A 39 -15.06 15.10 -13.07
N GLU A 40 -15.35 15.66 -11.90
CA GLU A 40 -14.58 16.77 -11.34
C GLU A 40 -13.16 16.32 -10.97
N CYS A 41 -12.99 15.10 -10.44
CA CYS A 41 -11.68 14.55 -10.14
C CYS A 41 -10.84 14.39 -11.42
N PHE A 42 -11.40 13.96 -12.54
CA PHE A 42 -10.69 13.89 -13.81
C PHE A 42 -10.22 15.28 -14.27
N ALA A 43 -11.06 16.30 -14.15
CA ALA A 43 -10.72 17.68 -14.53
C ALA A 43 -9.63 18.29 -13.63
N LEU A 44 -9.63 17.96 -12.33
CA LEU A 44 -8.70 18.50 -11.33
C LEU A 44 -7.40 17.72 -11.22
N ARG A 45 -7.35 16.46 -11.64
CA ARG A 45 -6.18 15.58 -11.53
C ARG A 45 -4.96 16.21 -12.22
N ARG A 46 -3.89 16.37 -11.46
CA ARG A 46 -2.61 16.88 -11.97
C ARG A 46 -1.44 16.28 -11.21
N SER A 47 -0.26 16.24 -11.83
CA SER A 47 1.01 15.94 -11.15
C SER A 47 1.50 17.16 -10.40
N SER A 48 1.67 17.04 -9.10
CA SER A 48 2.22 18.11 -8.25
C SER A 48 3.42 17.58 -7.48
N ARG A 49 4.50 18.38 -7.49
CA ARG A 49 5.79 18.03 -6.86
C ARG A 49 6.12 18.95 -5.67
N SER A 50 5.16 19.79 -5.27
CA SER A 50 5.31 20.73 -4.16
C SER A 50 4.47 20.25 -2.97
N PHE A 51 5.13 19.80 -1.91
CA PHE A 51 4.50 19.19 -0.75
C PHE A 51 4.73 20.04 0.51
N SER A 52 3.68 20.21 1.31
CA SER A 52 3.78 20.63 2.69
C SER A 52 4.27 19.45 3.54
N SER A 53 5.05 19.75 4.58
CA SER A 53 5.47 18.73 5.56
C SER A 53 4.36 18.35 6.57
N LYS A 54 3.17 18.97 6.47
CA LYS A 54 2.04 18.68 7.35
C LYS A 54 1.68 17.18 7.27
N PRO A 55 1.63 16.47 8.40
CA PRO A 55 1.24 15.07 8.43
C PRO A 55 -0.17 14.86 7.87
N LEU A 56 -0.38 13.72 7.22
CA LEU A 56 -1.70 13.28 6.82
C LEU A 56 -2.40 12.58 7.99
N PRO A 57 -3.69 12.86 8.23
CA PRO A 57 -4.49 12.08 9.16
C PRO A 57 -4.54 10.62 8.76
N LEU A 58 -4.67 9.71 9.73
CA LEU A 58 -4.74 8.27 9.48
C LEU A 58 -5.91 7.90 8.55
N GLN A 59 -7.02 8.63 8.59
CA GLN A 59 -8.16 8.47 7.69
C GLN A 59 -7.77 8.72 6.22
N ILE A 60 -7.00 9.77 5.95
CA ILE A 60 -6.52 10.08 4.59
C ILE A 60 -5.53 9.00 4.12
N ILE A 61 -4.64 8.54 4.99
CA ILE A 61 -3.70 7.44 4.67
C ILE A 61 -4.47 6.16 4.34
N SER A 62 -5.49 5.84 5.14
CA SER A 62 -6.39 4.70 4.90
C SER A 62 -7.03 4.76 3.51
N GLU A 63 -7.62 5.89 3.16
CA GLU A 63 -8.34 6.07 1.90
C GLU A 63 -7.39 6.07 0.68
N VAL A 64 -6.18 6.64 0.81
CA VAL A 64 -5.12 6.55 -0.21
C VAL A 64 -4.73 5.09 -0.46
N LEU A 65 -4.54 4.31 0.59
CA LEU A 65 -4.14 2.90 0.49
C LEU A 65 -5.28 2.03 -0.04
N PHE A 66 -6.50 2.30 0.39
CA PHE A 66 -7.68 1.65 -0.17
C PHE A 66 -7.81 1.92 -1.68
N ALA A 67 -7.61 3.17 -2.12
CA ALA A 67 -7.61 3.50 -3.54
C ALA A 67 -6.52 2.76 -4.31
N ALA A 68 -5.32 2.63 -3.72
CA ALA A 68 -4.16 2.01 -4.36
C ALA A 68 -4.24 0.48 -4.49
N ASP A 69 -4.76 -0.23 -3.46
CA ASP A 69 -4.72 -1.70 -3.43
C ASP A 69 -5.73 -2.31 -2.41
N GLY A 70 -6.81 -1.60 -2.10
CA GLY A 70 -7.82 -2.02 -1.14
C GLY A 70 -8.66 -3.21 -1.61
N VAL A 71 -9.03 -4.10 -0.69
CA VAL A 71 -9.96 -5.20 -0.97
C VAL A 71 -11.40 -4.66 -0.94
N THR A 72 -12.17 -4.96 -1.99
CA THR A 72 -13.54 -4.45 -2.17
C THR A 72 -14.62 -5.54 -2.13
N ARG A 73 -14.22 -6.81 -2.19
CA ARG A 73 -15.15 -7.95 -2.29
C ARG A 73 -14.73 -9.08 -1.37
N ALA A 74 -15.70 -9.87 -0.95
CA ALA A 74 -15.49 -11.02 -0.06
C ALA A 74 -14.53 -12.08 -0.66
N ASP A 75 -14.46 -12.17 -2.01
CA ASP A 75 -13.54 -13.04 -2.73
C ASP A 75 -12.09 -12.50 -2.80
N GLY A 76 -11.80 -11.38 -2.14
CA GLY A 76 -10.48 -10.79 -2.05
C GLY A 76 -10.09 -9.92 -3.25
N ARG A 77 -10.99 -9.65 -4.19
CA ARG A 77 -10.72 -8.73 -5.30
C ARG A 77 -10.58 -7.30 -4.81
N LYS A 78 -9.72 -6.56 -5.51
CA LYS A 78 -9.24 -5.25 -5.09
C LYS A 78 -9.83 -4.11 -5.92
N THR A 79 -9.54 -2.88 -5.50
CA THR A 79 -9.85 -1.65 -6.24
C THR A 79 -9.14 -1.58 -7.58
N VAL A 80 -8.02 -2.28 -7.72
CA VAL A 80 -7.19 -2.31 -8.94
C VAL A 80 -7.38 -3.64 -9.65
N PRO A 81 -7.76 -3.65 -10.94
CA PRO A 81 -7.80 -4.87 -11.71
C PRO A 81 -6.37 -5.37 -12.00
N THR A 82 -6.20 -6.68 -11.98
CA THR A 82 -4.98 -7.33 -12.45
C THR A 82 -5.34 -8.43 -13.44
N ALA A 83 -4.51 -8.61 -14.48
CA ALA A 83 -4.73 -9.65 -15.47
C ALA A 83 -4.91 -11.01 -14.78
N ARG A 84 -5.93 -11.76 -15.14
CA ARG A 84 -6.28 -13.07 -14.55
C ARG A 84 -6.36 -13.08 -13.01
N ASN A 85 -6.63 -11.92 -12.39
CA ASN A 85 -6.64 -11.74 -10.94
C ASN A 85 -5.32 -12.13 -10.25
N MET A 86 -4.18 -11.84 -10.88
CA MET A 86 -2.84 -12.23 -10.39
C MET A 86 -2.51 -11.63 -9.03
N GLN A 87 -3.04 -10.44 -8.71
CA GLN A 87 -2.81 -9.71 -7.45
C GLN A 87 -1.32 -9.64 -7.06
N ASN A 88 -0.47 -9.48 -8.06
CA ASN A 88 0.99 -9.52 -7.97
C ASN A 88 1.62 -8.27 -7.34
N GLN A 89 0.80 -7.26 -7.01
CA GLN A 89 1.28 -5.99 -6.48
C GLN A 89 1.36 -5.99 -4.96
N LYS A 90 2.44 -5.40 -4.43
CA LYS A 90 2.62 -5.01 -3.04
C LYS A 90 2.81 -3.50 -2.94
N VAL A 91 2.27 -2.89 -1.89
CA VAL A 91 2.43 -1.45 -1.64
C VAL A 91 3.21 -1.25 -0.35
N TYR A 92 4.44 -0.76 -0.46
CA TYR A 92 5.21 -0.31 0.68
C TYR A 92 4.91 1.17 0.94
N VAL A 93 4.80 1.51 2.21
CA VAL A 93 4.32 2.81 2.69
C VAL A 93 5.43 3.45 3.51
N PHE A 94 6.02 4.51 3.00
CA PHE A 94 7.10 5.23 3.65
C PHE A 94 6.54 6.48 4.33
N MET A 95 6.77 6.59 5.62
CA MET A 95 6.42 7.73 6.47
C MET A 95 7.62 8.19 7.31
N ALA A 96 7.48 9.28 8.04
CA ALA A 96 8.56 9.82 8.87
C ALA A 96 9.02 8.87 9.99
N ASP A 97 8.11 8.05 10.49
CA ASP A 97 8.35 7.11 11.60
C ASP A 97 8.81 5.72 11.13
N GLY A 98 8.65 5.40 9.85
CA GLY A 98 9.07 4.09 9.34
C GLY A 98 8.54 3.74 7.96
N VAL A 99 8.84 2.50 7.57
CA VAL A 99 8.32 1.85 6.38
C VAL A 99 7.38 0.73 6.81
N TYR A 100 6.26 0.62 6.14
CA TYR A 100 5.23 -0.37 6.39
C TYR A 100 4.89 -1.11 5.11
N LEU A 101 4.44 -2.35 5.23
CA LEU A 101 3.77 -3.06 4.14
C LEU A 101 2.26 -2.93 4.35
N TYR A 102 1.53 -2.52 3.32
CA TYR A 102 0.08 -2.48 3.37
C TYR A 102 -0.51 -3.88 3.21
N ASP A 103 -1.28 -4.30 4.20
CA ASP A 103 -2.11 -5.50 4.15
C ASP A 103 -3.55 -5.10 3.78
N GLY A 104 -3.90 -5.28 2.51
CA GLY A 104 -5.23 -4.91 2.01
C GLY A 104 -6.36 -5.78 2.56
N LYS A 105 -6.08 -7.02 2.99
CA LYS A 105 -7.10 -7.92 3.55
C LYS A 105 -7.51 -7.49 4.96
N ARG A 106 -6.54 -7.12 5.80
CA ARG A 106 -6.78 -6.64 7.16
C ARG A 106 -6.97 -5.14 7.22
N HIS A 107 -6.74 -4.45 6.10
CA HIS A 107 -6.70 -3.00 6.01
C HIS A 107 -5.78 -2.40 7.08
N ALA A 108 -4.53 -2.81 7.07
CA ALA A 108 -3.56 -2.49 8.10
C ALA A 108 -2.18 -2.16 7.52
N LEU A 109 -1.41 -1.39 8.29
CA LEU A 109 0.01 -1.13 8.05
C LEU A 109 0.84 -2.07 8.92
N VAL A 110 1.51 -3.01 8.30
CA VAL A 110 2.42 -3.95 8.96
C VAL A 110 3.82 -3.33 9.03
N PRO A 111 4.42 -3.12 10.20
CA PRO A 111 5.75 -2.54 10.33
C PRO A 111 6.81 -3.35 9.57
N PHE A 112 7.68 -2.65 8.83
CA PHE A 112 8.72 -3.28 8.04
C PHE A 112 10.13 -2.77 8.43
N LEU A 113 10.34 -1.43 8.41
CA LEU A 113 11.59 -0.79 8.81
C LEU A 113 11.30 0.43 9.68
N LYS A 114 12.21 0.76 10.61
CA LYS A 114 12.14 1.97 11.43
C LYS A 114 12.89 3.14 10.79
N GLY A 115 12.45 4.35 11.11
CA GLY A 115 13.09 5.60 10.73
C GLY A 115 12.65 6.17 9.39
N ASP A 116 13.02 7.41 9.14
CA ASP A 116 12.64 8.15 7.94
C ASP A 116 13.52 7.77 6.74
N LEU A 117 12.96 6.94 5.87
CA LEU A 117 13.63 6.44 4.66
C LEU A 117 13.02 6.99 3.37
N ARG A 118 12.11 7.99 3.44
CA ARG A 118 11.40 8.58 2.30
C ARG A 118 12.34 9.14 1.23
N LYS A 119 13.52 9.62 1.61
CA LYS A 119 14.56 10.12 0.69
C LYS A 119 15.05 9.10 -0.34
N HIS A 120 14.83 7.80 -0.08
CA HIS A 120 15.25 6.71 -0.96
C HIS A 120 14.17 6.32 -1.99
N CYS A 121 12.96 6.90 -1.87
CA CYS A 121 11.84 6.57 -2.78
C CYS A 121 11.92 7.27 -4.14
N GLY A 122 12.97 8.01 -4.43
CA GLY A 122 13.21 8.66 -5.71
C GLY A 122 14.42 9.56 -5.67
N THR A 123 14.86 10.01 -6.85
CA THR A 123 16.06 10.86 -6.99
C THR A 123 15.79 12.34 -6.70
N GLN A 124 14.52 12.73 -6.62
CA GLN A 124 14.12 14.13 -6.46
C GLN A 124 13.82 14.47 -5.00
N ALA A 125 14.29 15.64 -4.54
CA ALA A 125 14.24 16.04 -3.14
C ALA A 125 12.83 16.11 -2.53
N PHE A 126 11.78 16.25 -3.32
CA PHE A 126 10.42 16.33 -2.80
C PHE A 126 9.92 15.03 -2.13
N HIS A 127 10.56 13.87 -2.41
CA HIS A 127 10.19 12.62 -1.73
C HIS A 127 10.36 12.71 -0.22
N SER A 128 11.42 13.38 0.26
CA SER A 128 11.64 13.60 1.69
C SER A 128 10.70 14.65 2.31
N LYS A 129 10.05 15.47 1.48
CA LYS A 129 9.10 16.51 1.93
C LYS A 129 7.67 16.00 2.06
N ALA A 130 7.27 15.09 1.16
CA ALA A 130 5.93 14.49 1.21
C ALA A 130 5.74 13.68 2.49
N PRO A 131 4.62 13.84 3.23
CA PRO A 131 4.38 13.10 4.47
C PRO A 131 4.21 11.59 4.26
N LEU A 132 3.80 11.17 3.08
CA LEU A 132 3.57 9.78 2.67
C LEU A 132 4.20 9.54 1.31
N VAL A 133 4.90 8.40 1.15
CA VAL A 133 5.34 7.93 -0.17
C VAL A 133 4.96 6.46 -0.33
N LEU A 134 4.21 6.15 -1.36
CA LEU A 134 3.92 4.78 -1.76
C LEU A 134 5.03 4.28 -2.69
N VAL A 135 5.45 3.02 -2.52
CA VAL A 135 6.34 2.32 -3.45
C VAL A 135 5.63 1.07 -3.91
N PHE A 136 5.35 1.00 -5.21
CA PHE A 136 4.69 -0.13 -5.84
C PHE A 136 5.74 -1.16 -6.27
N VAL A 137 5.58 -2.38 -5.76
CA VAL A 137 6.43 -3.52 -6.05
C VAL A 137 5.59 -4.61 -6.70
N SER A 138 6.09 -5.22 -7.76
CA SER A 138 5.43 -6.32 -8.47
C SER A 138 6.19 -7.62 -8.26
N ASP A 139 5.47 -8.69 -7.96
CA ASP A 139 5.97 -10.06 -8.08
C ASP A 139 5.88 -10.49 -9.55
N MET A 140 7.02 -10.58 -10.19
CA MET A 140 7.11 -10.86 -11.62
C MET A 140 6.82 -12.33 -11.94
N SER A 141 7.04 -13.26 -10.98
CA SER A 141 6.77 -14.68 -11.19
C SER A 141 5.27 -14.97 -11.38
N ALA A 142 4.38 -14.13 -10.86
CA ALA A 142 2.94 -14.27 -11.05
C ALA A 142 2.46 -13.87 -12.46
N ILE A 143 3.28 -13.13 -13.22
CA ILE A 143 2.85 -12.50 -14.50
C ILE A 143 3.08 -13.43 -15.71
N GLY A 144 4.01 -14.33 -15.63
CA GLY A 144 4.41 -15.19 -16.75
C GLY A 144 5.92 -15.16 -17.00
N ASN A 145 6.37 -15.74 -18.13
CA ASN A 145 7.77 -16.12 -18.31
C ASN A 145 8.56 -15.19 -19.24
N THR A 146 7.92 -14.22 -19.90
CA THR A 146 8.65 -13.31 -20.78
C THR A 146 8.84 -11.93 -20.16
N PRO A 147 10.03 -11.33 -20.27
CA PRO A 147 10.34 -10.01 -19.73
C PRO A 147 9.36 -8.93 -20.25
N GLU A 148 8.91 -9.03 -21.50
CA GLU A 148 8.00 -8.10 -22.15
C GLU A 148 6.62 -8.12 -21.46
N LEU A 149 6.06 -9.32 -21.26
CA LEU A 149 4.77 -9.47 -20.56
C LEU A 149 4.88 -9.04 -19.10
N GLN A 150 5.98 -9.38 -18.44
CA GLN A 150 6.24 -8.96 -17.07
C GLN A 150 6.25 -7.42 -16.96
N SER A 151 7.00 -6.75 -17.84
CA SER A 151 7.07 -5.28 -17.85
C SER A 151 5.73 -4.64 -18.18
N LEU A 152 4.99 -5.18 -19.17
CA LEU A 152 3.70 -4.68 -19.59
C LEU A 152 2.68 -4.75 -18.43
N TYR A 153 2.49 -5.92 -17.84
CA TYR A 153 1.47 -6.10 -16.79
C TYR A 153 1.86 -5.45 -15.47
N ALA A 154 3.13 -5.51 -15.07
CA ALA A 154 3.58 -4.81 -13.86
C ALA A 154 3.38 -3.29 -13.98
N GLY A 155 3.70 -2.72 -15.14
CA GLY A 155 3.46 -1.31 -15.45
C GLY A 155 1.97 -0.97 -15.48
N ASN A 156 1.14 -1.80 -16.11
CA ASN A 156 -0.32 -1.62 -16.18
C ASN A 156 -0.97 -1.64 -14.79
N HIS A 157 -0.67 -2.67 -13.98
CA HIS A 157 -1.27 -2.84 -12.65
C HIS A 157 -0.86 -1.69 -11.72
N SER A 158 0.43 -1.36 -11.68
CA SER A 158 0.93 -0.25 -10.86
C SER A 158 0.46 1.12 -11.38
N GLY A 159 0.29 1.27 -12.69
CA GLY A 159 -0.27 2.46 -13.32
C GLY A 159 -1.75 2.66 -12.96
N SER A 160 -2.54 1.58 -12.97
CA SER A 160 -3.95 1.62 -12.53
C SER A 160 -4.07 2.00 -11.06
N ALA A 161 -3.24 1.43 -10.18
CA ALA A 161 -3.16 1.80 -8.77
C ALA A 161 -2.80 3.28 -8.58
N SER A 162 -1.79 3.73 -9.30
CA SER A 162 -1.32 5.11 -9.28
C SER A 162 -2.42 6.09 -9.74
N GLN A 163 -3.17 5.74 -10.79
CA GLN A 163 -4.28 6.58 -11.27
C GLN A 163 -5.41 6.68 -10.25
N ASN A 164 -5.75 5.60 -9.54
CA ASN A 164 -6.70 5.66 -8.43
C ASN A 164 -6.24 6.63 -7.33
N VAL A 165 -4.96 6.59 -6.98
CA VAL A 165 -4.37 7.55 -6.01
C VAL A 165 -4.44 8.99 -6.53
N TYR A 166 -4.21 9.22 -7.83
CA TYR A 166 -4.36 10.54 -8.43
C TYR A 166 -5.80 11.07 -8.33
N LEU A 167 -6.79 10.24 -8.65
CA LEU A 167 -8.20 10.64 -8.58
C LEU A 167 -8.63 10.91 -7.14
N TYR A 168 -8.21 10.04 -6.21
CA TYR A 168 -8.44 10.28 -4.80
C TYR A 168 -7.79 11.59 -4.33
N ALA A 169 -6.53 11.83 -4.70
CA ALA A 169 -5.82 13.05 -4.35
C ALA A 169 -6.54 14.30 -4.90
N ALA A 170 -7.03 14.26 -6.15
CA ALA A 170 -7.82 15.33 -6.74
C ALA A 170 -9.13 15.57 -5.96
N SER A 171 -9.80 14.49 -5.54
CA SER A 171 -11.03 14.54 -4.74
C SER A 171 -10.85 15.24 -3.40
N LYS A 172 -9.67 15.08 -2.77
CA LYS A 172 -9.36 15.62 -1.43
C LYS A 172 -8.45 16.87 -1.46
N GLY A 173 -8.13 17.40 -2.63
CA GLY A 173 -7.24 18.56 -2.76
C GLY A 173 -5.80 18.28 -2.34
N LEU A 174 -5.34 17.04 -2.50
CA LEU A 174 -3.97 16.63 -2.19
C LEU A 174 -3.06 16.78 -3.42
N ALA A 175 -1.76 16.92 -3.14
CA ALA A 175 -0.68 16.85 -4.11
C ALA A 175 -0.20 15.41 -4.25
N THR A 176 0.06 14.97 -5.49
CA THR A 176 0.68 13.67 -5.77
C THR A 176 1.34 13.66 -7.14
N VAL A 177 2.32 12.79 -7.33
CA VAL A 177 2.95 12.52 -8.62
C VAL A 177 3.51 11.11 -8.64
N VAL A 178 3.25 10.35 -9.72
CA VAL A 178 3.93 9.07 -9.94
C VAL A 178 5.33 9.32 -10.49
N CYS A 179 6.31 8.57 -9.97
CA CYS A 179 7.73 8.71 -10.32
C CYS A 179 8.29 7.36 -10.76
N GLY A 180 8.91 7.35 -11.96
CA GLY A 180 9.65 6.21 -12.51
C GLY A 180 11.15 6.33 -12.36
N LEU A 181 11.67 7.55 -12.06
CA LEU A 181 13.10 7.78 -11.86
C LEU A 181 13.51 7.41 -10.43
N LEU A 182 13.88 6.15 -10.25
CA LEU A 182 14.16 5.51 -8.96
C LEU A 182 15.50 4.79 -9.00
N ASP A 183 16.19 4.75 -7.88
CA ASP A 183 17.27 3.78 -7.66
C ASP A 183 16.65 2.44 -7.22
N ARG A 184 16.32 1.62 -8.21
CA ARG A 184 15.66 0.32 -7.99
C ARG A 184 16.52 -0.67 -7.22
N SER A 185 17.83 -0.67 -7.48
CA SER A 185 18.79 -1.54 -6.81
C SER A 185 18.87 -1.23 -5.31
N LYS A 186 18.93 0.05 -4.97
CA LYS A 186 18.92 0.49 -3.58
C LYS A 186 17.60 0.17 -2.88
N LEU A 187 16.47 0.39 -3.54
CA LEU A 187 15.15 0.03 -2.99
C LEU A 187 14.99 -1.49 -2.85
N LYS A 188 15.49 -2.29 -3.81
CA LYS A 188 15.49 -3.75 -3.73
C LYS A 188 16.22 -4.22 -2.47
N THR A 189 17.42 -3.70 -2.23
CA THR A 189 18.22 -4.02 -1.04
C THR A 189 17.52 -3.55 0.25
N LEU A 190 17.05 -2.30 0.29
CA LEU A 190 16.39 -1.70 1.45
C LEU A 190 15.14 -2.49 1.87
N LEU A 191 14.31 -2.85 0.89
CA LEU A 191 13.05 -3.58 1.09
C LEU A 191 13.26 -5.10 1.16
N LYS A 192 14.50 -5.59 1.06
CA LYS A 192 14.84 -7.03 1.06
C LYS A 192 13.97 -7.82 0.07
N LEU A 193 13.80 -7.25 -1.13
CA LEU A 193 12.97 -7.87 -2.16
C LEU A 193 13.61 -9.14 -2.69
N LYS A 194 12.78 -10.12 -2.99
CA LYS A 194 13.18 -11.36 -3.66
C LYS A 194 13.62 -11.08 -5.11
N ASP A 195 14.29 -12.04 -5.74
CA ASP A 195 14.79 -11.86 -7.11
C ASP A 195 13.66 -11.68 -8.14
N ASN A 196 12.51 -12.29 -7.87
CA ASN A 196 11.30 -12.15 -8.68
C ASN A 196 10.46 -10.91 -8.33
N GLU A 197 10.88 -10.06 -7.41
CA GLU A 197 10.16 -8.84 -7.03
C GLU A 197 10.89 -7.59 -7.58
N GLN A 198 10.15 -6.70 -8.20
CA GLN A 198 10.69 -5.47 -8.78
C GLN A 198 9.93 -4.22 -8.33
N VAL A 199 10.67 -3.16 -8.05
CA VAL A 199 10.10 -1.82 -7.81
C VAL A 199 9.68 -1.24 -9.15
N ILE A 200 8.41 -0.86 -9.28
CA ILE A 200 7.85 -0.31 -10.53
C ILE A 200 7.83 1.22 -10.47
N PHE A 201 7.10 1.79 -9.51
CA PHE A 201 6.94 3.22 -9.32
C PHE A 201 7.02 3.61 -7.86
N SER A 202 7.28 4.89 -7.58
CA SER A 202 6.92 5.52 -6.32
C SER A 202 5.89 6.63 -6.54
N GLN A 203 5.14 6.96 -5.49
CA GLN A 203 4.11 8.00 -5.56
C GLN A 203 4.00 8.72 -4.21
N PRO A 204 4.65 9.89 -4.04
CA PRO A 204 4.45 10.74 -2.90
C PRO A 204 3.06 11.36 -2.89
N VAL A 205 2.49 11.48 -1.69
CA VAL A 205 1.17 12.06 -1.43
C VAL A 205 1.26 12.98 -0.22
N GLY A 206 0.63 14.14 -0.30
CA GLY A 206 0.61 15.11 0.81
C GLY A 206 -0.26 16.31 0.49
N TYR A 207 -0.32 17.25 1.42
CA TYR A 207 -0.96 18.54 1.12
C TYR A 207 -0.06 19.35 0.17
N PRO A 208 -0.65 20.13 -0.77
CA PRO A 208 0.12 21.03 -1.59
C PRO A 208 0.79 22.11 -0.72
N ARG A 209 2.00 22.47 -1.04
CA ARG A 209 2.63 23.67 -0.48
C ARG A 209 2.05 24.88 -1.20
N LYS A 210 1.45 25.78 -0.42
CA LYS A 210 1.02 27.10 -0.89
C LYS A 210 2.21 27.95 -1.26
#